data_68ff8a893a0d26cd65f9f017426d990d
#
_entry.id   68ff8a893a0d26cd65f9f017426d990d
#
_cell.length_a   1.000
_cell.length_b   1.000
_cell.length_c   1.000
_cell.angle_alpha   90.00
_cell.angle_beta   90.00
_cell.angle_gamma   90.00
#
_symmetry.space_group_name_H-M   'P 1'
#
loop_
_entity.id
_entity.type
_entity.pdbx_description
1 polymer ?
#
loop_
_entity_poly.entity_id
_entity_poly.type
_entity_poly.pdbx_seq_one_letter_code
_entity_poly.pdbx_strand_id
1 'polypeptide(L)' 'MEITIPLKTETQTYIAPTEQCAIETIEKYKEAQLTEGYILTKYNTTYKCKKDRKSHEIVEEYWLVTVTKEYEV' A
#
# COMPACT_ATOMS: atom_id res chain seq x y z
N MET A 1 -33.95 9.94 -14.51
CA MET A 1 -33.57 9.38 -13.19
C MET A 1 -32.09 9.06 -13.19
N GLU A 2 -31.38 9.64 -12.27
CA GLU A 2 -29.95 9.35 -12.14
C GLU A 2 -29.76 8.06 -11.35
N ILE A 3 -28.91 7.20 -11.87
CA ILE A 3 -28.56 5.96 -11.18
C ILE A 3 -27.21 6.16 -10.52
N THR A 4 -27.18 6.02 -9.21
CA THR A 4 -25.95 6.11 -8.45
C THR A 4 -25.44 4.71 -8.20
N ILE A 5 -24.23 4.43 -8.69
CA ILE A 5 -23.57 3.15 -8.45
C ILE A 5 -22.67 3.32 -7.25
N PRO A 6 -22.90 2.57 -6.16
CA PRO A 6 -22.04 2.70 -4.99
C PRO A 6 -20.62 2.18 -5.29
N LEU A 7 -19.64 2.94 -4.82
CA LEU A 7 -18.24 2.55 -4.89
C LEU A 7 -17.76 2.21 -3.49
N LYS A 8 -17.04 1.13 -3.38
CA LYS A 8 -16.40 0.76 -2.14
C LYS A 8 -14.90 1.03 -2.28
N THR A 9 -14.35 1.82 -1.38
CA THR A 9 -12.93 2.15 -1.36
C THR A 9 -12.29 1.53 -0.13
N GLU A 10 -11.24 0.78 -0.33
CA GLU A 10 -10.47 0.20 0.76
C GLU A 10 -9.03 0.68 0.71
N THR A 11 -8.52 1.15 1.84
CA THR A 11 -7.13 1.53 1.99
C THR A 11 -6.46 0.57 2.96
N GLN A 12 -5.35 -0.02 2.55
CA GLN A 12 -4.59 -0.94 3.38
C GLN A 12 -3.15 -0.47 3.46
N THR A 13 -2.57 -0.60 4.66
CA THR A 13 -1.19 -0.23 4.91
C THR A 13 -0.44 -1.46 5.40
N TYR A 14 0.72 -1.72 4.79
CA TYR A 14 1.56 -2.85 5.13
C TYR A 14 2.94 -2.37 5.55
N ILE A 15 3.60 -3.17 6.37
CA ILE A 15 4.99 -2.94 6.74
C ILE A 15 5.84 -3.92 5.95
N ALA A 16 6.77 -3.41 5.15
CA ALA A 16 7.70 -4.21 4.39
C ALA A 16 9.12 -4.04 4.97
N PRO A 17 9.83 -5.12 5.20
CA PRO A 17 11.18 -5.03 5.77
C PRO A 17 12.22 -4.46 4.81
N THR A 18 11.98 -4.53 3.50
CA THR A 18 12.90 -4.03 2.49
C THR A 18 12.12 -3.30 1.39
N GLU A 19 12.82 -2.44 0.65
CA GLU A 19 12.24 -1.75 -0.50
C GLU A 19 11.74 -2.75 -1.55
N GLN A 20 12.49 -3.82 -1.77
CA GLN A 20 12.13 -4.85 -2.72
C GLN A 20 10.79 -5.50 -2.36
N CYS A 21 10.57 -5.81 -1.09
CA CYS A 21 9.30 -6.34 -0.62
C CYS A 21 8.15 -5.36 -0.82
N ALA A 22 8.41 -4.07 -0.63
CA ALA A 22 7.41 -3.03 -0.86
C ALA A 22 6.99 -2.99 -2.33
N ILE A 23 7.97 -3.01 -3.23
CA ILE A 23 7.73 -2.99 -4.67
C ILE A 23 6.95 -4.24 -5.11
N GLU A 24 7.37 -5.42 -4.62
CA GLU A 24 6.70 -6.68 -4.94
C GLU A 24 5.25 -6.70 -4.47
N THR A 25 4.98 -6.12 -3.31
CA THR A 25 3.62 -6.02 -2.78
C THR A 25 2.74 -5.21 -3.71
N ILE A 26 3.23 -4.06 -4.16
CA ILE A 26 2.49 -3.20 -5.09
C ILE A 26 2.26 -3.93 -6.42
N GLU A 27 3.26 -4.62 -6.94
CA GLU A 27 3.14 -5.37 -8.20
C GLU A 27 2.09 -6.48 -8.11
N LYS A 28 2.02 -7.18 -6.98
CA LYS A 28 0.99 -8.19 -6.77
C LYS A 28 -0.41 -7.59 -6.83
N TYR A 29 -0.60 -6.41 -6.24
CA TYR A 29 -1.90 -5.73 -6.30
C TYR A 29 -2.24 -5.29 -7.72
N LYS A 30 -1.25 -4.83 -8.48
CA LYS A 30 -1.46 -4.44 -9.88
C LYS A 30 -1.89 -5.61 -10.75
N GLU A 31 -1.30 -6.78 -10.52
CA GLU A 31 -1.67 -7.99 -11.25
C GLU A 31 -3.04 -8.51 -10.81
N ALA A 32 -3.30 -8.52 -9.51
CA ALA A 32 -4.55 -9.03 -8.97
C ALA A 32 -5.77 -8.20 -9.39
N GLN A 33 -5.59 -6.91 -9.68
CA GLN A 33 -6.71 -6.08 -10.12
C GLN A 33 -7.37 -6.59 -11.40
N LEU A 34 -6.61 -7.29 -12.24
CA LEU A 34 -7.13 -7.86 -13.47
C LEU A 34 -8.03 -9.06 -13.24
N THR A 35 -7.84 -9.77 -12.13
CA THR A 35 -8.59 -11.00 -11.83
C THR A 35 -9.60 -10.83 -10.71
N GLU A 36 -9.38 -9.94 -9.77
CA GLU A 36 -10.25 -9.76 -8.61
C GLU A 36 -11.29 -8.66 -8.75
N GLY A 37 -11.27 -7.93 -9.85
CA GLY A 37 -12.30 -6.95 -10.16
C GLY A 37 -12.25 -5.64 -9.37
N TYR A 38 -11.09 -5.23 -8.93
CA TYR A 38 -10.91 -3.90 -8.32
C TYR A 38 -9.97 -3.05 -9.17
N ILE A 39 -9.96 -1.76 -8.91
CA ILE A 39 -9.04 -0.83 -9.53
C ILE A 39 -8.13 -0.25 -8.45
N LEU A 40 -6.84 -0.32 -8.69
CA LEU A 40 -5.85 0.25 -7.78
C LEU A 40 -5.70 1.74 -8.11
N THR A 41 -6.28 2.62 -7.30
CA THR A 41 -6.31 4.05 -7.57
C THR A 41 -5.12 4.81 -7.01
N LYS A 42 -4.62 4.38 -5.87
CA LYS A 42 -3.45 5.00 -5.23
C LYS A 42 -2.57 3.93 -4.63
N TYR A 43 -1.28 4.15 -4.75
CA TYR A 43 -0.29 3.32 -4.08
C TYR A 43 0.97 4.14 -3.86
N ASN A 44 1.59 3.96 -2.71
CA ASN A 44 2.87 4.60 -2.45
C ASN A 44 3.68 3.80 -1.45
N THR A 45 4.96 4.14 -1.38
CA THR A 45 5.87 3.58 -0.39
C THR A 45 6.52 4.73 0.36
N THR A 46 6.67 4.57 1.67
CA THR A 46 7.30 5.57 2.51
C THR A 46 8.36 4.89 3.37
N TYR A 47 9.57 5.40 3.29
CA TYR A 47 10.66 4.91 4.13
C TYR A 47 10.50 5.46 5.54
N LYS A 48 10.60 4.58 6.53
CA LYS A 48 10.56 4.94 7.94
C LYS A 48 11.74 4.28 8.65
N CYS A 49 12.33 5.01 9.56
CA CYS A 49 13.38 4.46 10.40
C CYS A 49 13.25 4.98 11.83
N LYS A 50 13.72 4.16 12.75
CA LYS A 50 13.78 4.52 14.16
C LYS A 50 15.23 4.56 14.57
N LYS A 51 15.66 5.68 15.12
CA LYS A 51 17.03 5.86 15.55
C LYS A 51 17.12 5.85 17.07
N ASP A 52 18.25 5.35 17.58
CA ASP A 52 18.54 5.43 19.00
C ASP A 52 18.89 6.89 19.35
N ARG A 53 18.33 7.41 20.42
CA ARG A 53 18.55 8.77 20.87
C ARG A 53 19.99 9.03 21.32
N LYS A 54 20.67 8.00 21.82
CA LYS A 54 22.03 8.13 22.36
C LYS A 54 23.12 7.98 21.31
N SER A 55 23.00 6.97 20.44
CA SER A 55 24.03 6.64 19.46
C SER A 55 23.74 7.17 18.06
N HIS A 56 22.52 7.61 17.80
CA HIS A 56 22.04 8.01 16.48
C HIS A 56 22.11 6.89 15.42
N GLU A 57 22.25 5.66 15.89
CA GLU A 57 22.25 4.51 14.99
C GLU A 57 20.82 4.08 14.65
N ILE A 58 20.64 3.56 13.44
CA ILE A 58 19.35 3.05 13.03
C ILE A 58 19.10 1.72 13.73
N VAL A 59 18.10 1.70 14.61
CA VAL A 59 17.71 0.51 15.37
C VAL A 59 16.73 -0.33 14.58
N GLU A 60 15.86 0.34 13.83
CA GLU A 60 14.81 -0.31 13.06
C GLU A 60 14.54 0.49 11.81
N GLU A 61 14.42 -0.18 10.68
CA GLU A 61 14.02 0.46 9.44
C GLU A 61 13.00 -0.42 8.73
N TYR A 62 12.06 0.24 8.05
CA TYR A 62 11.00 -0.45 7.33
C TYR A 62 10.40 0.48 6.30
N TRP A 63 9.60 -0.11 5.42
CA TRP A 63 8.89 0.61 4.37
C TRP A 63 7.40 0.45 4.59
N LEU A 64 6.68 1.55 4.59
CA LEU A 64 5.22 1.52 4.66
C LEU A 64 4.68 1.52 3.24
N VAL A 65 3.90 0.50 2.93
CA VAL A 65 3.23 0.38 1.64
C VAL A 65 1.76 0.66 1.83
N THR A 66 1.26 1.67 1.17
CA THR A 66 -0.16 2.03 1.24
C THR A 66 -0.78 1.81 -0.14
N VAL A 67 -1.86 1.06 -0.18
CA VAL A 67 -2.61 0.80 -1.41
C VAL A 67 -4.08 1.14 -1.20
N THR A 68 -4.68 1.79 -2.19
CA THR A 68 -6.10 2.12 -2.17
C THR A 68 -6.77 1.43 -3.35
N LYS A 69 -7.77 0.62 -3.04
CA LYS A 69 -8.53 -0.14 -4.02
C LYS A 69 -9.94 0.43 -4.12
N GLU A 70 -10.47 0.48 -5.32
CA GLU A 70 -11.86 0.84 -5.55
C GLU A 70 -12.59 -0.34 -6.17
N TYR A 71 -13.73 -0.67 -5.59
CA TYR A 71 -14.61 -1.71 -6.11
C TYR A 71 -15.90 -1.07 -6.59
N GLU A 72 -16.37 -1.53 -7.72
CA GLU A 72 -17.72 -1.20 -8.19
C GLU A 72 -18.68 -2.25 -7.64
N VAL A 73 -19.65 -1.81 -6.92
CA VAL A 73 -20.60 -2.70 -6.24
C VAL A 73 -21.95 -2.72 -6.94
#